data_635951cc2befe755db51a4113a623052
#
_entry.id   635951cc2befe755db51a4113a623052
#
_cell.length_a   1.000
_cell.length_b   1.000
_cell.length_c   1.000
_cell.angle_alpha   90.00
_cell.angle_beta   90.00
_cell.angle_gamma   90.00
#
_symmetry.space_group_name_H-M   'P 1'
#
loop_
_entity.id
_entity.type
_entity.pdbx_description
1 polymer ?
#
loop_
_entity_poly.entity_id
_entity_poly.type
_entity_poly.pdbx_seq_one_letter_code
_entity_poly.pdbx_strand_id
1 'polypeptide(L)'
;MPEIERNARVGRVERTTRESSITVGINLDGTGRTDINTGLPFFDHMLTAFGAHGSFDLSVHATGDINIDAHHTVEDTGIVLGQALDQALGDKSGIRRFGSCQLPMDETL
;
A
#
# COMPACT_ATOMS: atom_id res chain seq x y z
N MET A 1 -11.49 -12.44 -21.29
CA MET A 1 -10.72 -11.50 -20.47
C MET A 1 -9.76 -10.72 -21.36
N PRO A 2 -9.78 -9.40 -21.24
CA PRO A 2 -8.85 -8.57 -22.02
C PRO A 2 -7.39 -8.88 -21.68
N GLU A 3 -6.51 -8.71 -22.65
CA GLU A 3 -5.07 -8.91 -22.46
C GLU A 3 -4.51 -8.05 -21.33
N ILE A 4 -5.00 -6.82 -21.21
CA ILE A 4 -4.55 -5.88 -20.17
C ILE A 4 -4.75 -6.46 -18.78
N GLU A 5 -5.89 -7.11 -18.54
CA GLU A 5 -6.18 -7.68 -17.21
C GLU A 5 -5.27 -8.84 -16.87
N ARG A 6 -4.89 -9.65 -17.87
CA ARG A 6 -3.98 -10.77 -17.65
C ARG A 6 -2.57 -10.32 -17.32
N ASN A 7 -2.19 -9.13 -17.78
CA ASN A 7 -0.85 -8.58 -17.55
C ASN A 7 -0.80 -7.54 -16.42
N ALA A 8 -1.94 -7.30 -15.78
CA ALA A 8 -1.98 -6.33 -14.68
C ALA A 8 -1.18 -6.83 -13.48
N ARG A 9 -0.39 -5.95 -12.89
CA ARG A 9 0.41 -6.25 -11.70
C ARG A 9 -0.41 -5.91 -10.46
N VAL A 10 -1.19 -6.86 -10.01
CA VAL A 10 -2.15 -6.68 -8.92
C VAL A 10 -1.82 -7.63 -7.77
N GLY A 11 -1.89 -7.12 -6.56
CA GLY A 11 -1.78 -7.93 -5.35
C GLY A 11 -2.94 -7.63 -4.41
N ARG A 12 -3.41 -8.63 -3.71
CA ARG A 12 -4.44 -8.49 -2.69
C ARG A 12 -4.17 -9.48 -1.57
N VAL A 13 -4.10 -8.97 -0.35
CA VAL A 13 -3.84 -9.79 0.84
C VAL A 13 -4.78 -9.38 1.96
N GLU A 14 -5.32 -10.36 2.65
CA GLU A 14 -6.12 -10.17 3.85
C GLU A 14 -5.44 -10.90 5.00
N ARG A 15 -5.45 -10.29 6.17
CA ARG A 15 -4.91 -10.89 7.38
C ARG A 15 -5.78 -10.49 8.57
N THR A 16 -6.24 -11.49 9.31
CA THR A 16 -7.01 -11.24 10.51
C THR A 16 -6.33 -11.95 11.68
N THR A 17 -6.04 -11.20 12.71
CA THR A 17 -5.54 -11.70 13.98
C THR A 17 -6.51 -11.30 15.08
N ARG A 18 -6.17 -11.62 16.34
CA ARG A 18 -7.00 -11.19 17.46
C ARG A 18 -6.95 -9.66 17.65
N GLU A 19 -5.85 -9.04 17.24
CA GLU A 19 -5.61 -7.62 17.43
C GLU A 19 -6.03 -6.76 16.25
N SER A 20 -6.08 -7.35 15.05
CA SER A 20 -6.33 -6.54 13.86
C SER A 20 -6.95 -7.35 12.73
N SER A 21 -7.60 -6.63 11.83
CA SER A 21 -8.08 -7.18 10.55
C SER A 21 -7.69 -6.21 9.46
N ILE A 22 -6.94 -6.68 8.47
CA ILE A 22 -6.33 -5.83 7.46
C ILE A 22 -6.56 -6.41 6.08
N THR A 23 -6.97 -5.56 5.15
CA THR A 23 -7.11 -5.90 3.74
C THR A 23 -6.34 -4.86 2.92
N VAL A 24 -5.43 -5.31 2.08
CA VAL A 24 -4.68 -4.44 1.17
C VAL A 24 -4.84 -4.94 -0.25
N GLY A 25 -5.17 -4.03 -1.15
CA GLY A 25 -5.15 -4.27 -2.59
C GLY A 25 -4.27 -3.22 -3.26
N ILE A 26 -3.43 -3.64 -4.19
CA ILE A 26 -2.57 -2.73 -4.95
C ILE A 26 -2.55 -3.13 -6.42
N ASN A 27 -2.68 -2.12 -7.28
CA ASN A 27 -2.44 -2.28 -8.71
C ASN A 27 -1.31 -1.33 -9.09
N LEU A 28 -0.15 -1.91 -9.45
CA LEU A 28 1.03 -1.12 -9.79
C LEU A 28 0.86 -0.36 -11.12
N ASP A 29 -0.07 -0.79 -11.96
CA ASP A 29 -0.38 -0.16 -13.23
C ASP A 29 -1.65 0.69 -13.15
N GLY A 30 -1.91 1.26 -11.98
CA GLY A 30 -3.08 2.07 -11.72
C GLY A 30 -2.92 3.52 -12.15
N THR A 31 -3.80 4.37 -11.63
CA THR A 31 -3.85 5.79 -11.98
C THR A 31 -3.75 6.70 -10.76
N GLY A 32 -3.46 6.14 -9.59
CA GLY A 32 -3.35 6.91 -8.35
C GLY A 32 -4.63 6.98 -7.56
N ARG A 33 -5.55 6.06 -7.75
CA ARG A 33 -6.78 5.97 -6.97
C ARG A 33 -6.50 5.34 -5.62
N THR A 34 -6.91 6.00 -4.57
CA THR A 34 -6.66 5.51 -3.21
C THR A 34 -7.96 5.41 -2.42
N ASP A 35 -8.02 4.39 -1.60
CA ASP A 35 -9.12 4.16 -0.67
C ASP A 35 -8.52 3.63 0.62
N ILE A 36 -8.27 4.55 1.56
CA ILE A 36 -7.45 4.27 2.73
C ILE A 36 -8.23 4.54 4.01
N ASN A 37 -8.28 3.57 4.89
CA ASN A 37 -8.89 3.74 6.20
C ASN A 37 -8.24 2.80 7.21
N THR A 38 -7.33 3.33 8.02
CA THR A 38 -6.70 2.58 9.11
C THR A 38 -7.14 3.04 10.48
N GLY A 39 -7.89 4.13 10.56
CA GLY A 39 -8.27 4.75 11.84
C GLY A 39 -7.20 5.68 12.38
N LEU A 40 -6.05 5.80 11.72
CA LEU A 40 -4.94 6.66 12.12
C LEU A 40 -4.77 7.75 11.06
N PRO A 41 -5.21 8.99 11.31
CA PRO A 41 -5.27 10.01 10.26
C PRO A 41 -3.95 10.32 9.57
N PHE A 42 -2.85 10.39 10.32
CA PHE A 42 -1.55 10.67 9.71
C PHE A 42 -1.09 9.51 8.83
N PHE A 43 -1.27 8.28 9.32
CA PHE A 43 -0.93 7.09 8.54
C PHE A 43 -1.76 7.01 7.26
N ASP A 44 -3.06 7.32 7.36
CA ASP A 44 -3.94 7.38 6.19
C ASP A 44 -3.44 8.39 5.18
N HIS A 45 -2.99 9.55 5.65
CA HIS A 45 -2.43 10.58 4.77
C HIS A 45 -1.17 10.10 4.06
N MET A 46 -0.27 9.45 4.77
CA MET A 46 0.97 8.95 4.19
C MET A 46 0.72 7.85 3.16
N LEU A 47 -0.20 6.93 3.44
CA LEU A 47 -0.55 5.88 2.49
C LEU A 47 -1.25 6.43 1.27
N THR A 48 -2.10 7.43 1.44
CA THR A 48 -2.76 8.12 0.32
C THR A 48 -1.72 8.80 -0.56
N ALA A 49 -0.76 9.49 0.04
CA ALA A 49 0.32 10.13 -0.72
C ALA A 49 1.15 9.10 -1.48
N PHE A 50 1.48 7.99 -0.85
CA PHE A 50 2.22 6.89 -1.48
C PHE A 50 1.50 6.39 -2.72
N GLY A 51 0.21 6.09 -2.62
CA GLY A 51 -0.57 5.59 -3.77
C GLY A 51 -0.71 6.62 -4.86
N ALA A 52 -1.08 7.85 -4.49
CA ALA A 52 -1.32 8.91 -5.46
C ALA A 52 -0.05 9.29 -6.21
N HIS A 53 1.05 9.53 -5.49
CA HIS A 53 2.31 9.96 -6.11
C HIS A 53 3.03 8.82 -6.82
N GLY A 54 2.82 7.58 -6.40
CA GLY A 54 3.35 6.42 -7.11
C GLY A 54 2.52 6.00 -8.30
N SER A 55 1.37 6.62 -8.50
CA SER A 55 0.38 6.26 -9.53
C SER A 55 -0.12 4.83 -9.38
N PHE A 56 -0.20 4.35 -8.16
CA PHE A 56 -0.77 3.05 -7.83
C PHE A 56 -2.26 3.20 -7.53
N ASP A 57 -3.04 2.19 -7.84
CA ASP A 57 -4.35 2.07 -7.21
C ASP A 57 -4.14 1.31 -5.91
N LEU A 58 -4.48 1.91 -4.79
CA LEU A 58 -4.17 1.37 -3.48
C LEU A 58 -5.40 1.40 -2.58
N SER A 59 -5.77 0.25 -2.06
CA SER A 59 -6.83 0.11 -1.08
C SER A 59 -6.24 -0.47 0.19
N VAL A 60 -6.42 0.21 1.32
CA VAL A 60 -5.95 -0.26 2.63
C VAL A 60 -7.07 -0.05 3.64
N HIS A 61 -7.59 -1.12 4.16
CA HIS A 61 -8.62 -1.09 5.20
C HIS A 61 -8.12 -1.89 6.39
N ALA A 62 -8.00 -1.23 7.53
CA ALA A 62 -7.50 -1.85 8.74
C ALA A 62 -8.36 -1.46 9.93
N THR A 63 -8.68 -2.44 10.76
CA THR A 63 -9.27 -2.24 12.08
C THR A 63 -8.41 -2.93 13.09
N GLY A 64 -8.20 -2.29 14.25
CA GLY A 64 -7.36 -2.86 15.27
C GLY A 64 -7.49 -2.13 16.59
N ASP A 65 -6.66 -2.52 17.55
CA ASP A 65 -6.67 -2.01 18.92
C ASP A 65 -5.95 -0.65 19.05
N ILE A 66 -6.34 0.31 18.20
CA ILE A 66 -5.70 1.63 18.19
C ILE A 66 -5.97 2.41 19.48
N ASN A 67 -7.01 2.05 20.22
CA ASN A 67 -7.31 2.69 21.52
C ASN A 67 -6.24 2.39 22.58
N ILE A 68 -5.54 1.28 22.42
CA ILE A 68 -4.48 0.88 23.34
C ILE A 68 -3.14 1.32 22.79
N ASP A 69 -2.86 0.95 21.54
CA ASP A 69 -1.60 1.28 20.87
C ASP A 69 -1.78 1.14 19.37
N ALA A 70 -1.24 2.09 18.63
CA ALA A 70 -1.25 2.06 17.16
C ALA A 70 -0.23 1.07 16.60
N HIS A 71 0.71 0.59 17.40
CA HIS A 71 1.84 -0.22 16.97
C HIS A 71 1.42 -1.43 16.14
N HIS A 72 0.48 -2.23 16.67
CA HIS A 72 0.05 -3.46 15.99
C HIS A 72 -0.61 -3.18 14.65
N THR A 73 -1.44 -2.14 14.58
CA THR A 73 -2.12 -1.77 13.33
C THR A 73 -1.12 -1.32 12.28
N VAL A 74 -0.16 -0.49 12.64
CA VAL A 74 0.86 0.02 11.71
C VAL A 74 1.77 -1.11 11.24
N GLU A 75 2.26 -1.93 12.18
CA GLU A 75 3.15 -3.04 11.85
C GLU A 75 2.46 -4.04 10.94
N ASP A 76 1.25 -4.46 11.29
CA ASP A 76 0.53 -5.47 10.52
C ASP A 76 0.14 -4.93 9.14
N THR A 77 -0.24 -3.65 9.05
CA THR A 77 -0.52 -3.03 7.75
C THR A 77 0.73 -3.02 6.88
N GLY A 78 1.88 -2.72 7.45
CA GLY A 78 3.15 -2.76 6.73
C GLY A 78 3.46 -4.14 6.19
N ILE A 79 3.26 -5.17 7.00
CA ILE A 79 3.49 -6.56 6.59
C ILE A 79 2.56 -6.93 5.43
N VAL A 80 1.27 -6.64 5.57
CA VAL A 80 0.28 -7.01 4.56
C VAL A 80 0.49 -6.22 3.26
N LEU A 81 0.82 -4.93 3.36
CA LEU A 81 1.14 -4.13 2.19
C LEU A 81 2.37 -4.68 1.46
N GLY A 82 3.40 -5.08 2.20
CA GLY A 82 4.59 -5.70 1.61
C GLY A 82 4.26 -6.99 0.89
N GLN A 83 3.41 -7.81 1.46
CA GLN A 83 2.97 -9.06 0.83
C GLN A 83 2.15 -8.79 -0.44
N ALA A 84 1.27 -7.80 -0.43
CA ALA A 84 0.50 -7.42 -1.61
C ALA A 84 1.40 -6.89 -2.72
N LEU A 85 2.39 -6.08 -2.36
CA LEU A 85 3.38 -5.58 -3.31
C LEU A 85 4.18 -6.72 -3.93
N ASP A 86 4.62 -7.68 -3.13
CA ASP A 86 5.35 -8.85 -3.61
C ASP A 86 4.51 -9.66 -4.61
N GLN A 87 3.22 -9.87 -4.31
CA GLN A 87 2.31 -10.51 -5.25
C GLN A 87 2.22 -9.75 -6.56
N ALA A 88 2.08 -8.43 -6.48
CA ALA A 88 1.92 -7.59 -7.67
C ALA A 88 3.17 -7.58 -8.55
N LEU A 89 4.35 -7.62 -7.93
CA LEU A 89 5.62 -7.65 -8.66
C LEU A 89 5.87 -8.99 -9.34
N GLY A 90 5.25 -10.08 -8.85
CA GLY A 90 5.44 -11.40 -9.43
C GLY A 90 6.90 -11.83 -9.40
N ASP A 91 7.45 -12.20 -10.55
CA ASP A 91 8.86 -12.60 -10.66
C ASP A 91 9.80 -11.40 -10.77
N LYS A 92 9.28 -10.20 -10.66
CA LYS A 92 10.02 -8.94 -10.73
C LYS A 92 10.67 -8.65 -12.09
N SER A 93 10.17 -9.30 -13.14
CA SER A 93 10.63 -9.02 -14.50
C SER A 93 10.32 -7.59 -14.90
N GLY A 94 11.26 -6.94 -15.56
CA GLY A 94 11.04 -5.63 -16.16
C GLY A 94 11.03 -4.46 -15.18
N ILE A 95 11.30 -4.70 -13.90
CA ILE A 95 11.37 -3.58 -12.94
C ILE A 95 12.71 -2.88 -13.03
N ARG A 96 12.73 -1.60 -12.66
CA ARG A 96 13.96 -0.87 -12.42
C ARG A 96 14.39 -1.14 -10.99
N ARG A 97 15.58 -1.69 -10.82
CA ARG A 97 16.06 -2.12 -9.50
C ARG A 97 16.50 -0.96 -8.62
N PHE A 98 16.83 0.17 -9.23
CA PHE A 98 17.31 1.34 -8.51
C PHE A 98 16.53 2.56 -8.94
N GLY A 99 16.26 3.42 -8.00
CA GLY A 99 15.62 4.69 -8.26
C GLY A 99 16.06 5.71 -7.23
N SER A 100 15.91 6.97 -7.56
CA SER A 100 16.15 8.06 -6.63
C SER A 100 15.17 9.17 -6.89
N CYS A 101 14.91 9.95 -5.85
CA CYS A 101 14.00 11.06 -5.92
C CYS A 101 14.46 12.13 -4.95
N GLN A 102 14.39 13.39 -5.39
CA GLN A 102 14.65 14.53 -4.52
C GLN A 102 13.31 15.15 -4.15
N LEU A 103 13.09 15.32 -2.86
CA LEU A 103 11.84 15.86 -2.33
C LEU A 103 12.12 17.18 -1.63
N PRO A 104 11.95 18.30 -2.33
CA PRO A 104 12.07 19.59 -1.65
C PRO A 104 10.85 19.82 -0.75
N MET A 105 11.11 20.27 0.47
CA MET A 105 10.07 20.64 1.41
C MET A 105 10.56 21.83 2.21
N ASP A 106 9.96 22.98 1.97
CA ASP A 106 10.42 24.26 2.52
C ASP A 106 11.90 24.48 2.16
N GLU A 107 12.78 24.52 3.13
CA GLU A 107 14.21 24.72 2.94
C GLU A 107 15.00 23.42 2.83
N THR A 108 14.32 22.29 2.93
CA THR A 108 14.95 20.97 2.96
C THR A 108 14.76 20.27 1.61
N LEU A 109 15.79 19.57 1.20
CA LEU A 109 15.75 18.77 -0.01
C LEU A 109 15.94 17.30 0.33
#